data_9af9e2ceee0b7ba39aee5fbe1427ae62
#
_entry.id   9af9e2ceee0b7ba39aee5fbe1427ae62
#
_cell.length_a   1.000
_cell.length_b   1.000
_cell.length_c   1.000
_cell.angle_alpha   90.00
_cell.angle_beta   90.00
_cell.angle_gamma   90.00
#
_symmetry.space_group_name_H-M   'P 1'
#
loop_
_entity.id
_entity.type
_entity.pdbx_description
1 polymer ?
#
loop_
_entity_poly.entity_id
_entity_poly.type
_entity_poly.pdbx_seq_one_letter_code
_entity_poly.pdbx_strand_id
1 'polypeptide(L)'
;MATRVVSYRDGVPIYQYRTDPDASPVSVHRHLGEVGERGRHIHDFPALWYVPAAGLVYVVAAGEVLDPRQMVNLDTGAAVFFDPAALGEDARSPWPAWRAHPLLFPFLHGQSGGVLRLEVPASRRTMWDNAISSMETELAARRDGYRQAVLAHLTLLLIDLARMAGDVADDLRRSGEPLLAGVFAVIDRRHAEPLSLRDVARELGMTPGYLTTVVRRRTGRTVQEWIIERRMAEARTVLAETDLPVAEIARRVGVFDPGYFSRLFTRTHGISPRQWRGRPGR
;
A
#
# COMPACT_ATOMS: atom_id res chain seq x y z
N MET A 1 6.29 -18.83 1.02
CA MET A 1 5.36 -17.82 1.59
C MET A 1 5.76 -16.46 1.04
N ALA A 2 4.82 -15.74 0.44
CA ALA A 2 5.06 -14.41 -0.16
C ALA A 2 5.12 -13.27 0.90
N THR A 3 4.69 -13.53 2.13
CA THR A 3 4.61 -12.55 3.21
C THR A 3 5.38 -12.97 4.44
N ARG A 4 5.81 -11.99 5.26
CA ARG A 4 6.45 -12.23 6.56
C ARG A 4 5.99 -11.20 7.59
N VAL A 5 5.86 -11.60 8.85
CA VAL A 5 5.64 -10.66 9.96
C VAL A 5 6.92 -9.86 10.19
N VAL A 6 6.81 -8.54 10.20
CA VAL A 6 7.96 -7.63 10.41
C VAL A 6 7.86 -6.85 11.72
N SER A 7 6.66 -6.63 12.22
CA SER A 7 6.40 -5.88 13.46
C SER A 7 4.98 -6.11 13.96
N TYR A 8 4.63 -5.46 15.08
CA TYR A 8 3.27 -5.47 15.63
C TYR A 8 2.82 -4.04 15.90
N ARG A 9 1.51 -3.77 15.72
CA ARG A 9 0.84 -2.53 16.11
C ARG A 9 -0.32 -2.90 17.04
N ASP A 10 -0.25 -2.47 18.29
CA ASP A 10 -1.27 -2.78 19.33
C ASP A 10 -1.60 -4.28 19.41
N GLY A 11 -0.56 -5.14 19.35
CA GLY A 11 -0.69 -6.60 19.37
C GLY A 11 -1.15 -7.23 18.05
N VAL A 12 -1.39 -6.42 17.00
CA VAL A 12 -1.78 -6.89 15.68
C VAL A 12 -0.54 -7.04 14.78
N PRO A 13 -0.27 -8.23 14.20
CA PRO A 13 0.91 -8.45 13.36
C PRO A 13 0.82 -7.65 12.06
N ILE A 14 1.95 -7.10 11.63
CA ILE A 14 2.11 -6.41 10.34
C ILE A 14 2.90 -7.33 9.42
N TYR A 15 2.28 -7.65 8.29
CA TYR A 15 2.87 -8.45 7.23
C TYR A 15 3.45 -7.55 6.14
N GLN A 16 4.66 -7.89 5.70
CA GLN A 16 5.33 -7.26 4.56
C GLN A 16 5.41 -8.24 3.41
N TYR A 17 5.21 -7.76 2.18
CA TYR A 17 5.44 -8.56 0.99
C TYR A 17 6.94 -8.83 0.82
N ARG A 18 7.29 -10.10 0.63
CA ARG A 18 8.67 -10.50 0.39
C ARG A 18 9.04 -10.18 -1.05
N THR A 19 9.80 -9.15 -1.26
CA THR A 19 10.56 -8.91 -2.48
C THR A 19 11.86 -9.71 -2.41
N ASP A 20 11.82 -10.92 -2.92
CA ASP A 20 13.03 -11.64 -3.32
C ASP A 20 13.34 -11.18 -4.75
N PRO A 21 14.57 -10.78 -5.10
CA PRO A 21 14.92 -10.38 -6.46
C PRO A 21 14.57 -11.44 -7.51
N ASP A 22 14.56 -12.71 -7.12
CA ASP A 22 14.19 -13.82 -7.99
C ASP A 22 12.72 -14.21 -7.92
N ALA A 23 11.94 -13.69 -6.96
CA ALA A 23 10.51 -13.93 -6.88
C ALA A 23 9.72 -13.02 -7.85
N SER A 24 8.54 -13.49 -8.26
CA SER A 24 7.59 -12.63 -8.94
C SER A 24 7.12 -11.51 -8.00
N PRO A 25 6.96 -10.27 -8.49
CA PRO A 25 6.38 -9.20 -7.70
C PRO A 25 4.87 -9.40 -7.43
N VAL A 26 4.29 -10.48 -7.92
CA VAL A 26 2.88 -10.85 -7.75
C VAL A 26 2.80 -12.30 -7.28
N SER A 27 1.89 -12.60 -6.38
CA SER A 27 1.54 -13.98 -6.00
C SER A 27 0.02 -14.16 -5.94
N VAL A 28 -0.43 -15.37 -6.28
CA VAL A 28 -1.84 -15.77 -6.23
C VAL A 28 -1.98 -16.95 -5.27
N HIS A 29 -2.96 -16.90 -4.37
CA HIS A 29 -3.23 -17.92 -3.37
C HIS A 29 -4.72 -18.27 -3.37
N ARG A 30 -5.07 -19.55 -3.55
CA ARG A 30 -6.45 -20.04 -3.57
C ARG A 30 -7.05 -20.32 -2.19
N HIS A 31 -6.20 -20.56 -1.20
CA HIS A 31 -6.63 -20.89 0.15
C HIS A 31 -5.94 -19.99 1.18
N LEU A 32 -6.72 -19.29 2.00
CA LEU A 32 -6.17 -18.48 3.11
C LEU A 32 -5.40 -19.35 4.13
N GLY A 33 -5.72 -20.64 4.23
CA GLY A 33 -4.98 -21.58 5.08
C GLY A 33 -3.49 -21.70 4.75
N GLU A 34 -3.11 -21.40 3.52
CA GLU A 34 -1.72 -21.41 3.06
C GLU A 34 -0.97 -20.14 3.46
N VAL A 35 -1.68 -19.05 3.77
CA VAL A 35 -1.10 -17.74 4.05
C VAL A 35 -0.82 -17.53 5.54
N GLY A 36 -1.40 -18.36 6.41
CA GLY A 36 -1.21 -18.26 7.87
C GLY A 36 -1.90 -17.07 8.55
N GLU A 37 -2.63 -16.26 7.80
CA GLU A 37 -3.22 -14.98 8.22
C GLU A 37 -4.68 -15.14 8.67
N ARG A 38 -4.95 -16.04 9.63
CA ARG A 38 -6.33 -16.34 10.09
C ARG A 38 -6.90 -15.33 11.09
N GLY A 39 -6.04 -14.56 11.75
CA GLY A 39 -6.42 -13.57 12.75
C GLY A 39 -6.45 -12.15 12.20
N ARG A 40 -6.76 -11.19 13.07
CA ARG A 40 -6.61 -9.77 12.75
C ARG A 40 -5.15 -9.47 12.43
N HIS A 41 -4.90 -8.81 11.31
CA HIS A 41 -3.56 -8.48 10.86
C HIS A 41 -3.56 -7.22 9.99
N ILE A 42 -2.37 -6.74 9.63
CA ILE A 42 -2.16 -5.56 8.80
C ILE A 42 -1.23 -5.96 7.66
N HIS A 43 -1.58 -5.59 6.43
CA HIS A 43 -0.66 -5.64 5.29
C HIS A 43 0.01 -4.28 5.11
N ASP A 44 1.32 -4.24 4.86
CA ASP A 44 2.01 -3.02 4.38
C ASP A 44 2.04 -2.93 2.84
N PHE A 45 1.29 -3.78 2.18
CA PHE A 45 1.17 -3.91 0.73
C PHE A 45 -0.31 -4.06 0.32
N PRO A 46 -0.66 -3.74 -0.94
CA PRO A 46 -2.01 -3.90 -1.46
C PRO A 46 -2.33 -5.38 -1.72
N ALA A 47 -3.56 -5.77 -1.43
CA ALA A 47 -4.06 -7.11 -1.70
C ALA A 47 -5.50 -7.09 -2.22
N LEU A 48 -5.84 -8.07 -3.05
CA LEU A 48 -7.19 -8.34 -3.53
C LEU A 48 -7.61 -9.71 -3.06
N TRP A 49 -8.89 -9.85 -2.69
CA TRP A 49 -9.53 -11.14 -2.51
C TRP A 49 -10.75 -11.23 -3.41
N TYR A 50 -10.69 -12.05 -4.44
CA TYR A 50 -11.79 -12.27 -5.38
C TYR A 50 -12.52 -13.55 -5.08
N VAL A 51 -13.85 -13.49 -4.99
CA VAL A 51 -14.76 -14.63 -4.73
C VAL A 51 -15.64 -14.86 -5.95
N PRO A 52 -15.25 -15.74 -6.89
CA PRO A 52 -15.96 -15.95 -8.17
C PRO A 52 -17.44 -16.30 -7.98
N ALA A 53 -17.74 -17.23 -7.08
CA ALA A 53 -19.11 -17.72 -6.83
C ALA A 53 -20.07 -16.61 -6.37
N ALA A 54 -19.57 -15.62 -5.64
CA ALA A 54 -20.35 -14.49 -5.18
C ALA A 54 -20.25 -13.27 -6.15
N GLY A 55 -19.30 -13.28 -7.07
CA GLY A 55 -19.00 -12.12 -7.91
C GLY A 55 -18.51 -10.92 -7.10
N LEU A 56 -17.77 -11.14 -6.02
CA LEU A 56 -17.30 -10.12 -5.11
C LEU A 56 -15.78 -10.00 -5.15
N VAL A 57 -15.28 -8.78 -5.06
CA VAL A 57 -13.88 -8.50 -4.77
C VAL A 57 -13.76 -7.66 -3.51
N TYR A 58 -12.86 -8.07 -2.63
CA TYR A 58 -12.45 -7.33 -1.46
C TYR A 58 -11.10 -6.69 -1.75
N VAL A 59 -11.04 -5.38 -1.63
CA VAL A 59 -9.82 -4.60 -1.76
C VAL A 59 -9.28 -4.34 -0.37
N VAL A 60 -8.13 -4.89 -0.06
CA VAL A 60 -7.50 -4.76 1.26
C VAL A 60 -6.59 -3.55 1.26
N ALA A 61 -6.93 -2.57 2.09
CA ALA A 61 -6.16 -1.33 2.23
C ALA A 61 -4.83 -1.59 2.97
N ALA A 62 -3.74 -1.07 2.41
CA ALA A 62 -2.44 -1.16 3.06
C ALA A 62 -2.42 -0.32 4.35
N GLY A 63 -1.84 -0.86 5.41
CA GLY A 63 -1.69 -0.19 6.70
C GLY A 63 -2.92 -0.22 7.60
N GLU A 64 -4.04 -0.76 7.17
CA GLU A 64 -5.26 -0.93 7.94
C GLU A 64 -5.34 -2.30 8.62
N VAL A 65 -6.09 -2.38 9.72
CA VAL A 65 -6.34 -3.67 10.39
C VAL A 65 -7.39 -4.43 9.59
N LEU A 66 -6.99 -5.54 9.00
CA LEU A 66 -7.88 -6.49 8.35
C LEU A 66 -8.40 -7.51 9.39
N ASP A 67 -9.71 -7.70 9.43
CA ASP A 67 -10.33 -8.81 10.13
C ASP A 67 -10.98 -9.76 9.10
N PRO A 68 -10.34 -10.90 8.78
CA PRO A 68 -10.85 -11.83 7.77
C PRO A 68 -12.25 -12.37 8.06
N ARG A 69 -12.70 -12.34 9.34
CA ARG A 69 -14.05 -12.81 9.73
C ARG A 69 -15.16 -11.90 9.18
N GLN A 70 -14.85 -10.70 8.71
CA GLN A 70 -15.79 -9.79 8.06
C GLN A 70 -15.96 -10.07 6.55
N MET A 71 -15.14 -10.96 6.01
CA MET A 71 -15.19 -11.36 4.60
C MET A 71 -15.96 -12.69 4.49
N VAL A 72 -16.76 -12.84 3.45
CA VAL A 72 -17.54 -14.07 3.20
C VAL A 72 -16.84 -14.98 2.19
N ASN A 73 -17.04 -16.28 2.31
CA ASN A 73 -16.56 -17.29 1.36
C ASN A 73 -15.04 -17.27 1.11
N LEU A 74 -14.27 -17.10 2.17
CA LEU A 74 -12.80 -17.03 2.09
C LEU A 74 -12.17 -18.34 1.56
N ASP A 75 -12.85 -19.47 1.70
CA ASP A 75 -12.32 -20.78 1.27
C ASP A 75 -12.46 -21.03 -0.23
N THR A 76 -13.22 -20.21 -0.95
CA THR A 76 -13.52 -20.39 -2.39
C THR A 76 -12.99 -19.29 -3.29
N GLY A 77 -12.22 -18.36 -2.72
CA GLY A 77 -11.67 -17.20 -3.43
C GLY A 77 -10.23 -17.36 -3.87
N ALA A 78 -9.70 -16.28 -4.42
CA ALA A 78 -8.29 -16.11 -4.75
C ALA A 78 -7.75 -14.81 -4.19
N ALA A 79 -6.68 -14.88 -3.40
CA ALA A 79 -5.91 -13.71 -2.99
C ALA A 79 -4.88 -13.37 -4.07
N VAL A 80 -4.79 -12.12 -4.43
CA VAL A 80 -3.72 -11.57 -5.27
C VAL A 80 -2.95 -10.57 -4.43
N PHE A 81 -1.71 -10.90 -4.10
CA PHE A 81 -0.77 -10.04 -3.39
C PHE A 81 0.24 -9.50 -4.38
N PHE A 82 0.62 -8.24 -4.25
CA PHE A 82 1.61 -7.68 -5.16
C PHE A 82 2.44 -6.56 -4.51
N ASP A 83 3.68 -6.43 -5.00
CA ASP A 83 4.53 -5.30 -4.70
C ASP A 83 4.10 -4.12 -5.58
N PRO A 84 3.64 -3.00 -5.01
CA PRO A 84 3.25 -1.83 -5.79
C PRO A 84 4.41 -1.29 -6.66
N ALA A 85 5.66 -1.50 -6.25
CA ALA A 85 6.84 -1.10 -7.05
C ALA A 85 6.85 -1.69 -8.47
N ALA A 86 6.17 -2.82 -8.68
CA ALA A 86 6.05 -3.44 -9.99
C ALA A 86 5.20 -2.63 -11.00
N LEU A 87 4.39 -1.69 -10.52
CA LEU A 87 3.53 -0.83 -11.34
C LEU A 87 4.22 0.48 -11.78
N GLY A 88 5.47 0.68 -11.43
CA GLY A 88 6.26 1.85 -11.78
C GLY A 88 6.85 2.59 -10.59
N GLU A 89 7.66 3.62 -10.86
CA GLU A 89 8.33 4.38 -9.81
C GLU A 89 7.37 5.16 -8.90
N ASP A 90 6.30 5.71 -9.46
CA ASP A 90 5.26 6.42 -8.71
C ASP A 90 4.52 5.50 -7.73
N ALA A 91 4.47 4.20 -8.02
CA ALA A 91 3.86 3.20 -7.15
C ALA A 91 4.75 2.78 -5.97
N ARG A 92 6.06 3.06 -6.02
CA ARG A 92 7.01 2.82 -4.91
C ARG A 92 6.82 3.76 -3.74
N SER A 93 6.14 4.87 -3.95
CA SER A 93 5.83 5.83 -2.89
C SER A 93 4.86 5.21 -1.88
N PRO A 94 4.93 5.64 -0.60
CA PRO A 94 3.97 5.17 0.38
C PRO A 94 2.56 5.51 -0.05
N TRP A 95 1.65 4.71 0.42
CA TRP A 95 0.25 4.75 0.08
C TRP A 95 -0.45 6.14 0.02
N PRO A 96 -0.02 7.25 0.64
CA PRO A 96 -0.61 8.54 0.34
C PRO A 96 -0.43 8.99 -1.11
N ALA A 97 0.69 8.63 -1.74
CA ALA A 97 0.92 8.96 -3.15
C ALA A 97 0.05 8.12 -4.10
N TRP A 98 -0.44 6.97 -3.65
CA TRP A 98 -1.36 6.14 -4.43
C TRP A 98 -2.68 6.84 -4.76
N ARG A 99 -3.01 7.96 -4.11
CA ARG A 99 -4.20 8.78 -4.46
C ARG A 99 -4.12 9.34 -5.88
N ALA A 100 -2.94 9.68 -6.32
CA ALA A 100 -2.69 10.15 -7.68
C ALA A 100 -2.45 8.98 -8.65
N HIS A 101 -2.16 7.78 -8.13
CA HIS A 101 -1.89 6.61 -8.97
C HIS A 101 -3.21 5.97 -9.42
N PRO A 102 -3.49 5.92 -10.73
CA PRO A 102 -4.81 5.53 -11.25
C PRO A 102 -5.22 4.10 -10.88
N LEU A 103 -4.27 3.22 -10.58
CA LEU A 103 -4.52 1.81 -10.27
C LEU A 103 -4.45 1.49 -8.77
N LEU A 104 -3.88 2.36 -7.94
CA LEU A 104 -3.66 2.09 -6.51
C LEU A 104 -4.61 2.85 -5.59
N PHE A 105 -5.32 3.87 -6.09
CA PHE A 105 -6.25 4.63 -5.26
C PHE A 105 -7.35 3.77 -4.59
N PRO A 106 -7.85 2.65 -5.17
CA PRO A 106 -8.85 1.83 -4.49
C PRO A 106 -8.35 1.22 -3.17
N PHE A 107 -7.03 0.99 -3.06
CA PHE A 107 -6.40 0.42 -1.86
C PHE A 107 -6.21 1.43 -0.72
N LEU A 108 -6.66 2.66 -0.89
CA LEU A 108 -6.67 3.69 0.14
C LEU A 108 -8.02 3.83 0.85
N HIS A 109 -9.06 3.20 0.31
CA HIS A 109 -10.43 3.39 0.75
C HIS A 109 -10.93 2.15 1.50
N GLY A 110 -10.31 1.83 2.64
CA GLY A 110 -10.86 0.87 3.58
C GLY A 110 -12.12 1.46 4.23
N GLN A 111 -13.28 0.81 4.06
CA GLN A 111 -14.43 1.01 4.94
C GLN A 111 -14.11 0.45 6.34
N SER A 112 -15.04 0.52 7.27
CA SER A 112 -14.82 -0.06 8.61
C SER A 112 -14.25 -1.48 8.53
N GLY A 113 -13.02 -1.67 9.04
CA GLY A 113 -12.31 -2.96 8.98
C GLY A 113 -11.26 -3.11 7.88
N GLY A 114 -10.81 -2.02 7.23
CA GLY A 114 -9.66 -2.04 6.31
C GLY A 114 -9.95 -2.66 4.94
N VAL A 115 -11.23 -2.87 4.59
CA VAL A 115 -11.63 -3.58 3.38
C VAL A 115 -12.68 -2.77 2.62
N LEU A 116 -12.47 -2.56 1.32
CA LEU A 116 -13.49 -2.09 0.39
C LEU A 116 -14.09 -3.29 -0.34
N ARG A 117 -15.40 -3.47 -0.23
CA ARG A 117 -16.13 -4.53 -0.92
C ARG A 117 -16.77 -3.96 -2.19
N LEU A 118 -16.51 -4.60 -3.33
CA LEU A 118 -17.09 -4.25 -4.63
C LEU A 118 -17.76 -5.47 -5.27
N GLU A 119 -18.80 -5.23 -6.05
CA GLU A 119 -19.43 -6.27 -6.88
C GLU A 119 -18.82 -6.25 -8.27
N VAL A 120 -18.35 -7.41 -8.72
CA VAL A 120 -17.88 -7.59 -10.10
C VAL A 120 -19.09 -7.86 -10.99
N PRO A 121 -19.41 -6.97 -11.95
CA PRO A 121 -20.53 -7.16 -12.85
C PRO A 121 -20.44 -8.49 -13.59
N ALA A 122 -21.58 -9.15 -13.82
CA ALA A 122 -21.63 -10.48 -14.46
C ALA A 122 -20.88 -10.51 -15.80
N SER A 123 -20.95 -9.43 -16.59
CA SER A 123 -20.23 -9.26 -17.85
C SER A 123 -18.71 -9.22 -17.71
N ARG A 124 -18.18 -8.98 -16.52
CA ARG A 124 -16.74 -8.87 -16.23
C ARG A 124 -16.15 -10.11 -15.57
N ARG A 125 -16.98 -10.97 -14.97
CA ARG A 125 -16.52 -12.12 -14.17
C ARG A 125 -15.61 -13.07 -14.95
N THR A 126 -15.96 -13.38 -16.21
CA THR A 126 -15.11 -14.20 -17.09
C THR A 126 -13.72 -13.61 -17.28
N MET A 127 -13.61 -12.29 -17.44
CA MET A 127 -12.32 -11.62 -17.56
C MET A 127 -11.52 -11.74 -16.26
N TRP A 128 -12.15 -11.58 -15.08
CA TRP A 128 -11.51 -11.74 -13.77
C TRP A 128 -11.01 -13.17 -13.56
N ASP A 129 -11.86 -14.18 -13.84
CA ASP A 129 -11.52 -15.60 -13.74
C ASP A 129 -10.32 -15.95 -14.62
N ASN A 130 -10.35 -15.50 -15.88
CA ASN A 130 -9.28 -15.76 -16.84
C ASN A 130 -7.98 -15.06 -16.45
N ALA A 131 -8.03 -13.81 -15.99
CA ALA A 131 -6.83 -13.09 -15.59
C ALA A 131 -6.14 -13.75 -14.39
N ILE A 132 -6.91 -14.16 -13.37
CA ILE A 132 -6.36 -14.87 -12.20
C ILE A 132 -5.80 -16.23 -12.58
N SER A 133 -6.51 -17.02 -13.36
CA SER A 133 -6.04 -18.33 -13.83
C SER A 133 -4.80 -18.23 -14.72
N SER A 134 -4.72 -17.19 -15.56
CA SER A 134 -3.52 -16.93 -16.37
C SER A 134 -2.33 -16.56 -15.50
N MET A 135 -2.50 -15.71 -14.49
CA MET A 135 -1.43 -15.40 -13.54
C MET A 135 -0.93 -16.65 -12.82
N GLU A 136 -1.83 -17.53 -12.37
CA GLU A 136 -1.45 -18.81 -11.74
C GLU A 136 -0.64 -19.70 -12.68
N THR A 137 -1.09 -19.81 -13.94
CA THR A 137 -0.41 -20.60 -14.96
C THR A 137 1.00 -20.09 -15.23
N GLU A 138 1.16 -18.78 -15.38
CA GLU A 138 2.46 -18.14 -15.62
C GLU A 138 3.39 -18.29 -14.41
N LEU A 139 2.87 -18.10 -13.18
CA LEU A 139 3.63 -18.27 -11.94
C LEU A 139 4.08 -19.72 -11.72
N ALA A 140 3.31 -20.71 -12.16
CA ALA A 140 3.64 -22.12 -12.08
C ALA A 140 4.67 -22.53 -13.15
N ALA A 141 4.45 -22.10 -14.40
CA ALA A 141 5.28 -22.49 -15.55
C ALA A 141 6.62 -21.77 -15.60
N ARG A 142 6.71 -20.53 -15.13
CA ARG A 142 7.91 -19.66 -15.10
C ARG A 142 8.70 -19.64 -16.40
N ARG A 143 7.99 -19.62 -17.55
CA ARG A 143 8.61 -19.50 -18.87
C ARG A 143 9.21 -18.10 -19.06
N ASP A 144 10.06 -17.95 -20.07
CA ASP A 144 10.62 -16.64 -20.41
C ASP A 144 9.51 -15.60 -20.59
N GLY A 145 9.65 -14.44 -19.92
CA GLY A 145 8.65 -13.39 -19.93
C GLY A 145 7.46 -13.57 -18.94
N TYR A 146 7.43 -14.63 -18.12
CA TYR A 146 6.31 -14.88 -17.20
C TYR A 146 6.02 -13.71 -16.26
N ARG A 147 7.06 -12.99 -15.78
CA ARG A 147 6.88 -11.83 -14.89
C ARG A 147 6.10 -10.71 -15.57
N GLN A 148 6.42 -10.44 -16.84
CA GLN A 148 5.74 -9.44 -17.66
C GLN A 148 4.29 -9.86 -17.96
N ALA A 149 4.06 -11.15 -18.24
CA ALA A 149 2.72 -11.69 -18.44
C ALA A 149 1.85 -11.58 -17.18
N VAL A 150 2.40 -11.98 -16.03
CA VAL A 150 1.71 -11.85 -14.73
C VAL A 150 1.37 -10.38 -14.43
N LEU A 151 2.31 -9.47 -14.67
CA LEU A 151 2.10 -8.04 -14.45
C LEU A 151 1.06 -7.45 -15.42
N ALA A 152 1.01 -7.89 -16.66
CA ALA A 152 0.00 -7.48 -17.62
C ALA A 152 -1.41 -7.90 -17.17
N HIS A 153 -1.59 -9.14 -16.73
CA HIS A 153 -2.86 -9.63 -16.18
C HIS A 153 -3.27 -8.88 -14.91
N LEU A 154 -2.33 -8.64 -13.99
CA LEU A 154 -2.59 -7.80 -12.81
C LEU A 154 -3.03 -6.40 -13.22
N THR A 155 -2.34 -5.77 -14.17
CA THR A 155 -2.66 -4.41 -14.64
C THR A 155 -4.08 -4.34 -15.19
N LEU A 156 -4.52 -5.33 -15.97
CA LEU A 156 -5.89 -5.40 -16.47
C LEU A 156 -6.92 -5.49 -15.34
N LEU A 157 -6.67 -6.32 -14.32
CA LEU A 157 -7.53 -6.40 -13.14
C LEU A 157 -7.58 -5.07 -12.38
N LEU A 158 -6.44 -4.41 -12.19
CA LEU A 158 -6.37 -3.14 -11.48
C LEU A 158 -7.06 -2.01 -12.24
N ILE A 159 -6.98 -1.98 -13.58
CA ILE A 159 -7.72 -1.03 -14.43
C ILE A 159 -9.22 -1.23 -14.24
N ASP A 160 -9.69 -2.48 -14.29
CA ASP A 160 -11.11 -2.78 -14.10
C ASP A 160 -11.58 -2.44 -12.69
N LEU A 161 -10.78 -2.78 -11.69
CA LEU A 161 -11.01 -2.42 -10.30
C LEU A 161 -11.13 -0.91 -10.11
N ALA A 162 -10.19 -0.14 -10.69
CA ALA A 162 -10.18 1.31 -10.59
C ALA A 162 -11.44 1.94 -11.22
N ARG A 163 -11.94 1.36 -12.33
CA ARG A 163 -13.20 1.78 -12.96
C ARG A 163 -14.39 1.50 -12.07
N MET A 164 -14.49 0.31 -11.48
CA MET A 164 -15.56 -0.03 -10.54
C MET A 164 -15.51 0.81 -9.26
N ALA A 165 -14.32 1.08 -8.75
CA ALA A 165 -14.12 1.92 -7.58
C ALA A 165 -14.34 3.41 -7.88
N GLY A 166 -14.20 3.85 -9.13
CA GLY A 166 -14.44 5.23 -9.57
C GLY A 166 -15.87 5.68 -9.29
N ASP A 167 -16.85 4.82 -9.55
CA ASP A 167 -18.27 5.08 -9.28
C ASP A 167 -18.53 5.23 -7.77
N VAL A 168 -17.87 4.42 -6.94
CA VAL A 168 -17.91 4.50 -5.48
C VAL A 168 -17.10 5.68 -4.94
N ALA A 169 -15.96 6.00 -5.57
CA ALA A 169 -15.10 7.10 -5.17
C ALA A 169 -15.72 8.46 -5.45
N ASP A 170 -16.57 8.61 -6.48
CA ASP A 170 -17.31 9.84 -6.74
C ASP A 170 -18.40 10.10 -5.71
N ASP A 171 -18.98 9.05 -5.12
CA ASP A 171 -19.84 9.16 -3.94
C ASP A 171 -19.04 9.50 -2.67
N LEU A 172 -17.85 8.95 -2.51
CA LEU A 172 -16.94 9.24 -1.39
C LEU A 172 -16.30 10.63 -1.51
N ARG A 173 -16.00 11.11 -2.72
CA ARG A 173 -15.54 12.49 -2.97
C ARG A 173 -16.63 13.51 -2.64
N ARG A 174 -17.89 13.18 -2.89
CA ARG A 174 -19.05 14.00 -2.48
C ARG A 174 -19.27 13.98 -0.97
N SER A 175 -18.83 12.95 -0.25
CA SER A 175 -19.01 12.78 1.19
C SER A 175 -17.91 13.33 2.10
N GLY A 176 -16.95 14.14 1.60
CA GLY A 176 -16.11 14.99 2.47
C GLY A 176 -14.62 14.66 2.53
N GLU A 177 -14.03 14.06 1.52
CA GLU A 177 -12.58 13.76 1.47
C GLU A 177 -11.65 14.80 0.77
N PRO A 178 -12.10 15.97 0.26
CA PRO A 178 -11.20 17.00 -0.29
C PRO A 178 -10.12 17.42 0.71
N LEU A 179 -10.45 17.39 2.01
CA LEU A 179 -9.53 17.77 3.07
C LEU A 179 -8.33 16.82 3.18
N LEU A 180 -8.57 15.50 3.18
CA LEU A 180 -7.47 14.53 3.25
C LEU A 180 -6.60 14.58 2.00
N ALA A 181 -7.21 14.73 0.83
CA ALA A 181 -6.48 14.94 -0.42
C ALA A 181 -5.57 16.18 -0.35
N GLY A 182 -6.08 17.28 0.20
CA GLY A 182 -5.30 18.49 0.44
C GLY A 182 -4.14 18.25 1.42
N VAL A 183 -4.38 17.55 2.53
CA VAL A 183 -3.33 17.22 3.52
C VAL A 183 -2.18 16.47 2.86
N PHE A 184 -2.49 15.42 2.11
CA PHE A 184 -1.45 14.61 1.49
C PHE A 184 -0.75 15.33 0.34
N ALA A 185 -1.46 16.15 -0.44
CA ALA A 185 -0.84 16.98 -1.47
C ALA A 185 0.16 17.98 -0.88
N VAL A 186 -0.13 18.57 0.29
CA VAL A 186 0.82 19.43 1.00
C VAL A 186 2.03 18.64 1.49
N ILE A 187 1.82 17.46 2.08
CA ILE A 187 2.90 16.59 2.56
C ILE A 187 3.80 16.18 1.40
N ASP A 188 3.25 15.69 0.29
CA ASP A 188 4.01 15.25 -0.88
C ASP A 188 4.88 16.36 -1.45
N ARG A 189 4.34 17.55 -1.58
CA ARG A 189 5.06 18.70 -2.14
C ARG A 189 6.15 19.22 -1.21
N ARG A 190 5.95 19.17 0.12
CA ARG A 190 6.79 19.86 1.09
C ARG A 190 7.47 18.96 2.13
N HIS A 191 7.42 17.63 2.00
CA HIS A 191 8.02 16.72 2.99
C HIS A 191 9.53 16.95 3.20
N ALA A 192 10.25 17.39 2.17
CA ALA A 192 11.68 17.69 2.24
C ALA A 192 12.01 18.98 3.02
N GLU A 193 11.02 19.84 3.25
CA GLU A 193 11.15 21.09 3.98
C GLU A 193 10.86 20.91 5.49
N PRO A 194 11.18 21.92 6.34
CA PRO A 194 10.61 21.98 7.68
C PRO A 194 9.08 22.07 7.59
N LEU A 195 8.41 20.97 7.83
CA LEU A 195 6.95 20.86 7.75
C LEU A 195 6.38 20.33 9.06
N SER A 196 5.38 21.02 9.58
CA SER A 196 4.66 20.67 10.79
C SER A 196 3.15 20.60 10.55
N LEU A 197 2.41 20.01 11.52
CA LEU A 197 0.95 20.06 11.53
C LEU A 197 0.40 21.49 11.34
N ARG A 198 1.04 22.49 11.98
CA ARG A 198 0.60 23.89 11.90
C ARG A 198 0.75 24.44 10.49
N ASP A 199 1.80 24.04 9.78
CA ASP A 199 2.04 24.50 8.42
C ASP A 199 1.03 23.90 7.46
N VAL A 200 0.74 22.59 7.60
CA VAL A 200 -0.31 21.92 6.82
C VAL A 200 -1.67 22.54 7.09
N ALA A 201 -2.02 22.77 8.35
CA ALA A 201 -3.29 23.38 8.74
C ALA A 201 -3.45 24.80 8.16
N ARG A 202 -2.39 25.61 8.24
CA ARG A 202 -2.36 26.98 7.69
C ARG A 202 -2.62 26.99 6.19
N GLU A 203 -1.93 26.10 5.46
CA GLU A 203 -2.06 26.01 4.00
C GLU A 203 -3.45 25.59 3.55
N LEU A 204 -4.14 24.79 4.37
CA LEU A 204 -5.49 24.33 4.09
C LEU A 204 -6.59 25.25 4.67
N GLY A 205 -6.23 26.36 5.31
CA GLY A 205 -7.18 27.25 5.96
C GLY A 205 -7.90 26.62 7.16
N MET A 206 -7.25 25.66 7.85
CA MET A 206 -7.83 24.89 8.95
C MET A 206 -7.12 25.17 10.28
N THR A 207 -7.82 24.88 11.40
CA THR A 207 -7.14 24.89 12.70
C THR A 207 -6.37 23.57 12.92
N PRO A 208 -5.20 23.61 13.59
CA PRO A 208 -4.44 22.39 13.87
C PRO A 208 -5.22 21.33 14.65
N GLY A 209 -6.06 21.76 15.61
CA GLY A 209 -6.88 20.85 16.40
C GLY A 209 -7.92 20.10 15.56
N TYR A 210 -8.62 20.83 14.70
CA TYR A 210 -9.60 20.22 13.77
C TYR A 210 -8.89 19.21 12.84
N LEU A 211 -7.78 19.64 12.24
CA LEU A 211 -7.02 18.79 11.32
C LEU A 211 -6.50 17.50 12.00
N THR A 212 -5.99 17.60 13.23
CA THR A 212 -5.57 16.44 14.02
C THR A 212 -6.71 15.46 14.22
N THR A 213 -7.87 15.95 14.64
CA THR A 213 -9.03 15.11 14.92
C THR A 213 -9.53 14.41 13.65
N VAL A 214 -9.69 15.16 12.55
CA VAL A 214 -10.20 14.59 11.31
C VAL A 214 -9.22 13.60 10.70
N VAL A 215 -7.93 13.96 10.57
CA VAL A 215 -6.93 13.07 9.98
C VAL A 215 -6.80 11.81 10.80
N ARG A 216 -6.68 11.90 12.14
CA ARG A 216 -6.57 10.73 13.01
C ARG A 216 -7.81 9.83 12.95
N ARG A 217 -9.01 10.42 12.97
CA ARG A 217 -10.26 9.65 12.89
C ARG A 217 -10.41 8.92 11.56
N ARG A 218 -9.97 9.54 10.45
CA ARG A 218 -10.12 9.01 9.10
C ARG A 218 -8.99 8.08 8.66
N THR A 219 -7.78 8.25 9.20
CA THR A 219 -6.58 7.52 8.77
C THR A 219 -5.93 6.68 9.87
N GLY A 220 -6.43 6.76 11.11
CA GLY A 220 -5.81 6.13 12.28
C GLY A 220 -4.49 6.76 12.72
N ARG A 221 -3.96 7.75 11.98
CA ARG A 221 -2.64 8.37 12.19
C ARG A 221 -2.72 9.89 12.25
N THR A 222 -1.73 10.50 12.88
CA THR A 222 -1.59 11.94 12.92
C THR A 222 -0.94 12.49 11.64
N VAL A 223 -1.10 13.78 11.37
CA VAL A 223 -0.41 14.46 10.26
C VAL A 223 1.12 14.31 10.38
N GLN A 224 1.65 14.38 11.61
CA GLN A 224 3.09 14.23 11.85
C GLN A 224 3.59 12.82 11.49
N GLU A 225 2.82 11.77 11.81
CA GLU A 225 3.14 10.40 11.42
C GLU A 225 3.14 10.24 9.90
N TRP A 226 2.24 10.94 9.20
CA TRP A 226 2.20 10.96 7.74
C TRP A 226 3.40 11.66 7.10
N ILE A 227 3.84 12.79 7.67
CA ILE A 227 5.05 13.48 7.22
C ILE A 227 6.27 12.55 7.37
N ILE A 228 6.38 11.87 8.53
CA ILE A 228 7.45 10.91 8.80
C ILE A 228 7.41 9.75 7.81
N GLU A 229 6.25 9.16 7.59
CA GLU A 229 6.05 8.06 6.65
C GLU A 229 6.53 8.43 5.25
N ARG A 230 6.13 9.61 4.74
CA ARG A 230 6.54 10.09 3.43
C ARG A 230 8.06 10.28 3.33
N ARG A 231 8.67 10.84 4.38
CA ARG A 231 10.13 11.01 4.45
C ARG A 231 10.88 9.69 4.46
N MET A 232 10.39 8.71 5.21
CA MET A 232 11.03 7.39 5.31
C MET A 232 10.89 6.60 4.02
N ALA A 233 9.82 6.77 3.28
CA ALA A 233 9.66 6.16 1.98
C ALA A 233 10.63 6.73 0.96
N GLU A 234 10.73 8.05 0.87
CA GLU A 234 11.73 8.72 0.02
C GLU A 234 13.15 8.30 0.39
N ALA A 235 13.43 8.19 1.71
CA ALA A 235 14.72 7.72 2.19
C ALA A 235 15.06 6.30 1.69
N ARG A 236 14.09 5.39 1.65
CA ARG A 236 14.30 4.02 1.10
C ARG A 236 14.69 4.06 -0.37
N THR A 237 13.99 4.85 -1.15
CA THR A 237 14.27 5.01 -2.58
C THR A 237 15.68 5.56 -2.80
N VAL A 238 16.01 6.68 -2.15
CA VAL A 238 17.33 7.31 -2.28
C VAL A 238 18.47 6.39 -1.79
N LEU A 239 18.23 5.62 -0.71
CA LEU A 239 19.21 4.62 -0.21
C LEU A 239 19.43 3.48 -1.19
N ALA A 240 18.39 3.06 -1.93
CA ALA A 240 18.47 2.00 -2.90
C ALA A 240 19.10 2.44 -4.23
N GLU A 241 18.90 3.68 -4.62
CA GLU A 241 19.26 4.19 -5.95
C GLU A 241 20.56 5.00 -5.96
N THR A 242 21.09 5.38 -4.80
CA THR A 242 22.27 6.24 -4.70
C THR A 242 23.28 5.79 -3.64
N ASP A 243 24.54 6.20 -3.83
CA ASP A 243 25.61 6.04 -2.85
C ASP A 243 25.79 7.27 -1.93
N LEU A 244 24.82 8.18 -1.89
CA LEU A 244 24.88 9.37 -1.06
C LEU A 244 25.10 9.01 0.42
N PRO A 245 25.92 9.81 1.16
CA PRO A 245 26.07 9.63 2.60
C PRO A 245 24.72 9.66 3.33
N VAL A 246 24.56 8.82 4.35
CA VAL A 246 23.31 8.75 5.15
C VAL A 246 22.90 10.13 5.69
N ALA A 247 23.87 10.96 6.09
CA ALA A 247 23.63 12.32 6.55
C ALA A 247 23.07 13.24 5.45
N GLU A 248 23.50 13.04 4.20
CA GLU A 248 22.99 13.77 3.05
C GLU A 248 21.56 13.33 2.72
N ILE A 249 21.28 12.04 2.75
CA ILE A 249 19.94 11.48 2.57
C ILE A 249 18.98 12.03 3.62
N ALA A 250 19.41 12.05 4.90
CA ALA A 250 18.62 12.61 5.98
C ALA A 250 18.19 14.06 5.69
N ARG A 251 19.12 14.92 5.26
CA ARG A 251 18.83 16.32 4.89
C ARG A 251 17.87 16.40 3.69
N ARG A 252 18.10 15.58 2.68
CA ARG A 252 17.32 15.56 1.44
C ARG A 252 15.85 15.20 1.68
N VAL A 253 15.59 14.33 2.65
CA VAL A 253 14.23 13.95 3.02
C VAL A 253 13.62 14.82 4.13
N GLY A 254 14.27 15.93 4.50
CA GLY A 254 13.75 16.87 5.49
C GLY A 254 13.98 16.48 6.95
N VAL A 255 14.96 15.60 7.24
CA VAL A 255 15.39 15.25 8.60
C VAL A 255 16.80 15.75 8.82
N PHE A 256 16.93 16.88 9.52
CA PHE A 256 18.20 17.62 9.63
C PHE A 256 19.20 17.01 10.61
N ASP A 257 18.76 16.17 11.55
CA ASP A 257 19.63 15.42 12.47
C ASP A 257 19.85 13.99 11.95
N PRO A 258 21.07 13.62 11.50
CA PRO A 258 21.37 12.30 10.97
C PRO A 258 21.25 11.18 12.02
N GLY A 259 21.49 11.49 13.30
CA GLY A 259 21.33 10.54 14.39
C GLY A 259 19.85 10.22 14.64
N TYR A 260 19.01 11.25 14.68
CA TYR A 260 17.56 11.10 14.74
C TYR A 260 17.02 10.36 13.51
N PHE A 261 17.48 10.71 12.31
CA PHE A 261 17.13 10.01 11.09
C PHE A 261 17.41 8.49 11.17
N SER A 262 18.63 8.13 11.59
CA SER A 262 19.02 6.71 11.68
C SER A 262 18.17 5.93 12.67
N ARG A 263 17.86 6.52 13.85
CA ARG A 263 16.94 5.92 14.83
C ARG A 263 15.52 5.79 14.28
N LEU A 264 15.03 6.83 13.62
CA LEU A 264 13.70 6.87 13.02
C LEU A 264 13.57 5.81 11.92
N PHE A 265 14.54 5.75 11.02
CA PHE A 265 14.59 4.77 9.93
C PHE A 265 14.60 3.33 10.46
N THR A 266 15.46 3.06 11.47
CA THR A 266 15.53 1.72 12.09
C THR A 266 14.22 1.35 12.78
N ARG A 267 13.58 2.29 13.48
CA ARG A 267 12.26 2.07 14.11
C ARG A 267 11.18 1.76 13.07
N THR A 268 11.21 2.43 11.92
CA THR A 268 10.20 2.27 10.85
C THR A 268 10.42 0.99 10.04
N HIS A 269 11.67 0.62 9.77
CA HIS A 269 12.02 -0.47 8.84
C HIS A 269 12.68 -1.69 9.49
N GLY A 270 12.92 -1.66 10.80
CA GLY A 270 13.52 -2.77 11.56
C GLY A 270 15.02 -2.94 11.34
N ILE A 271 15.65 -2.22 10.41
CA ILE A 271 17.09 -2.26 10.13
C ILE A 271 17.64 -0.84 9.88
N SER A 272 18.96 -0.67 10.10
CA SER A 272 19.59 0.62 9.91
C SER A 272 19.67 1.04 8.41
N PRO A 273 19.80 2.35 8.11
CA PRO A 273 19.99 2.82 6.72
C PRO A 273 21.17 2.17 6.00
N ARG A 274 22.27 1.92 6.73
CA ARG A 274 23.45 1.23 6.16
C ARG A 274 23.16 -0.22 5.80
N GLN A 275 22.47 -0.94 6.67
CA GLN A 275 22.03 -2.32 6.40
C GLN A 275 21.02 -2.40 5.27
N TRP A 276 20.16 -1.38 5.13
CA TRP A 276 19.23 -1.28 4.01
C TRP A 276 19.94 -1.18 2.67
N ARG A 277 20.98 -0.31 2.57
CA ARG A 277 21.82 -0.15 1.37
C ARG A 277 22.60 -1.40 1.02
N GLY A 278 23.13 -2.12 2.01
CA GLY A 278 23.92 -3.33 1.83
C GLY A 278 23.10 -4.59 1.50
N ARG A 279 21.79 -4.50 1.33
CA ARG A 279 20.99 -5.64 0.87
C ARG A 279 21.29 -5.91 -0.60
N PRO A 280 21.67 -7.18 -0.97
CA PRO A 280 21.81 -7.56 -2.37
C PRO A 280 20.44 -7.44 -3.05
N GLY A 281 20.32 -6.55 -3.98
CA GLY A 281 19.08 -6.17 -4.69
C GLY A 281 19.36 -5.06 -5.70
N ARG A 282 20.63 -4.82 -6.02
CA ARG A 282 21.08 -4.06 -7.19
C ARG A 282 21.23 -4.97 -8.38
#